data_f7ae30fb5003f59f3004272f83824b12
#
_entry.id   f7ae30fb5003f59f3004272f83824b12
#
_cell.length_a   1.000
_cell.length_b   1.000
_cell.length_c   1.000
_cell.angle_alpha   90.00
_cell.angle_beta   90.00
_cell.angle_gamma   90.00
#
_symmetry.space_group_name_H-M   'P 1'
#
loop_
_entity.id
_entity.type
_entity.pdbx_description
1 polymer ?
#
loop_
_entity_poly.entity_id
_entity_poly.type
_entity_poly.pdbx_seq_one_letter_code
_entity_poly.pdbx_strand_id
1 'polypeptide(L)'
;AHLLNHGIPSYGYRVMAPETTGTINVEALKNIGLEPGPKYQEVKSHDTFEHNGQVYQSKDFRGESKQGPVVAIFGDTKPCSNERVISRDADVMVHEATYIDGEKHLANNYHHSHIEDVFALIKEANVKRTLITHLSNRYNTEDINEIYQTLIQNEDTPNFNFVKDFDSFKV
;
A
#
# COMPACT_ATOMS: atom_id res chain seq x y z
N ALA A 1 1.12 7.04 12.01
CA ALA A 1 1.00 8.35 11.39
C ALA A 1 2.30 9.13 11.56
N HIS A 2 2.64 9.97 10.58
CA HIS A 2 3.79 10.85 10.62
C HIS A 2 3.40 12.25 10.11
N LEU A 3 4.03 13.28 10.67
CA LEU A 3 3.86 14.65 10.23
C LEU A 3 4.50 14.82 8.84
N LEU A 4 3.81 15.51 7.94
CA LEU A 4 4.26 15.85 6.60
C LEU A 4 4.75 17.31 6.54
N ASN A 5 5.25 17.72 5.37
CA ASN A 5 5.78 19.06 5.15
C ASN A 5 4.81 19.90 4.31
N HIS A 6 3.90 20.59 5.00
CA HIS A 6 2.92 21.47 4.37
C HIS A 6 2.79 22.79 5.15
N GLY A 7 2.11 23.78 4.61
CA GLY A 7 1.92 25.11 5.25
C GLY A 7 1.10 25.10 6.55
N ILE A 8 0.29 24.06 6.74
CA ILE A 8 -0.45 23.74 7.97
C ILE A 8 -0.14 22.30 8.39
N PRO A 9 -0.44 21.87 9.63
CA PRO A 9 -0.23 20.48 10.04
C PRO A 9 -0.93 19.50 9.11
N SER A 10 -0.17 18.65 8.44
CA SER A 10 -0.62 17.58 7.55
C SER A 10 0.02 16.26 7.97
N TYR A 11 -0.68 15.15 7.76
CA TYR A 11 -0.25 13.85 8.21
C TYR A 11 -0.36 12.80 7.11
N GLY A 12 0.60 11.88 7.11
CA GLY A 12 0.53 10.65 6.34
C GLY A 12 0.31 9.45 7.26
N TYR A 13 -0.35 8.44 6.74
CA TYR A 13 -0.74 7.25 7.46
C TYR A 13 -0.27 6.01 6.73
N ARG A 14 0.31 5.06 7.48
CA ARG A 14 0.57 3.71 7.02
C ARG A 14 -0.42 2.77 7.70
N VAL A 15 -1.28 2.15 6.93
CA VAL A 15 -2.29 1.18 7.37
C VAL A 15 -1.84 -0.19 6.90
N MET A 16 -1.74 -1.14 7.81
CA MET A 16 -1.35 -2.52 7.52
C MET A 16 -2.48 -3.44 7.96
N ALA A 17 -2.95 -4.29 7.05
CA ALA A 17 -3.87 -5.36 7.44
C ALA A 17 -3.14 -6.40 8.30
N PRO A 18 -3.85 -7.09 9.19
CA PRO A 18 -3.27 -8.17 9.97
C PRO A 18 -2.61 -9.24 9.09
N GLU A 19 -1.56 -9.83 9.62
CA GLU A 19 -0.93 -11.00 9.00
C GLU A 19 -1.95 -12.14 8.89
N THR A 20 -1.96 -12.82 7.76
CA THR A 20 -2.79 -14.00 7.56
C THR A 20 -1.97 -15.26 7.81
N THR A 21 -2.47 -16.13 8.67
CA THR A 21 -1.84 -17.43 8.91
C THR A 21 -1.74 -18.24 7.62
N GLY A 22 -0.64 -18.96 7.47
CA GLY A 22 -0.39 -19.80 6.32
C GLY A 22 -1.46 -20.88 6.12
N THR A 23 -1.52 -21.42 4.93
CA THR A 23 -2.44 -22.49 4.58
C THR A 23 -2.13 -23.74 5.42
N ILE A 24 -3.18 -24.41 5.93
CA ILE A 24 -3.04 -25.65 6.69
C ILE A 24 -2.42 -26.72 5.79
N ASN A 25 -1.42 -27.41 6.34
CA ASN A 25 -0.87 -28.63 5.76
C ASN A 25 -1.73 -29.83 6.17
N VAL A 26 -2.72 -30.12 5.34
CA VAL A 26 -3.69 -31.21 5.58
C VAL A 26 -3.01 -32.58 5.69
N GLU A 27 -1.97 -32.81 4.91
CA GLU A 27 -1.22 -34.07 4.92
C GLU A 27 -0.48 -34.27 6.24
N ALA A 28 0.20 -33.23 6.73
CA ALA A 28 0.88 -33.29 8.02
C ALA A 28 -0.11 -33.55 9.18
N LEU A 29 -1.31 -32.96 9.15
CA LEU A 29 -2.34 -33.21 10.16
C LEU A 29 -2.90 -34.62 10.09
N LYS A 30 -3.11 -35.16 8.89
CA LYS A 30 -3.53 -36.55 8.71
C LYS A 30 -2.49 -37.54 9.24
N ASN A 31 -1.20 -37.25 9.09
CA ASN A 31 -0.13 -38.12 9.58
C ASN A 31 -0.13 -38.27 11.12
N ILE A 32 -0.70 -37.31 11.85
CA ILE A 32 -0.93 -37.42 13.30
C ILE A 32 -2.35 -37.91 13.65
N GLY A 33 -3.13 -38.33 12.65
CA GLY A 33 -4.49 -38.83 12.84
C GLY A 33 -5.57 -37.77 13.00
N LEU A 34 -5.28 -36.51 12.68
CA LEU A 34 -6.26 -35.42 12.73
C LEU A 34 -6.91 -35.23 11.37
N GLU A 35 -8.16 -35.68 11.23
CA GLU A 35 -8.95 -35.52 10.01
C GLU A 35 -9.55 -34.12 9.87
N PRO A 36 -9.87 -33.68 8.62
CA PRO A 36 -10.48 -32.40 8.38
C PRO A 36 -11.76 -32.18 9.20
N GLY A 37 -11.81 -31.06 9.92
CA GLY A 37 -12.94 -30.73 10.80
C GLY A 37 -12.74 -29.42 11.55
N PRO A 38 -13.65 -29.10 12.49
CA PRO A 38 -13.62 -27.85 13.24
C PRO A 38 -12.29 -27.58 13.95
N LYS A 39 -11.56 -28.63 14.33
CA LYS A 39 -10.25 -28.52 14.99
C LYS A 39 -9.17 -27.88 14.10
N TYR A 40 -9.33 -27.90 12.79
CA TYR A 40 -8.47 -27.16 11.86
C TYR A 40 -8.52 -25.64 12.09
N GLN A 41 -9.65 -25.11 12.60
CA GLN A 41 -9.73 -23.70 12.97
C GLN A 41 -8.86 -23.39 14.19
N GLU A 42 -8.77 -24.31 15.15
CA GLU A 42 -7.88 -24.19 16.31
C GLU A 42 -6.41 -24.15 15.83
N VAL A 43 -6.03 -25.08 14.94
CA VAL A 43 -4.68 -25.09 14.32
C VAL A 43 -4.41 -23.77 13.60
N LYS A 44 -5.40 -23.14 12.99
CA LYS A 44 -5.23 -21.84 12.30
C LYS A 44 -5.04 -20.66 13.24
N SER A 45 -5.78 -20.63 14.34
CA SER A 45 -5.94 -19.42 15.18
C SER A 45 -5.10 -19.41 16.45
N HIS A 46 -4.58 -20.56 16.89
CA HIS A 46 -3.78 -20.67 18.11
C HIS A 46 -2.34 -21.10 17.81
N ASP A 47 -1.42 -20.78 18.70
CA ASP A 47 -0.02 -21.18 18.57
C ASP A 47 0.20 -22.67 18.83
N THR A 48 -0.66 -23.27 19.64
CA THR A 48 -0.65 -24.69 19.96
C THR A 48 -2.06 -25.27 19.90
N PHE A 49 -2.16 -26.58 19.68
CA PHE A 49 -3.40 -27.33 19.79
C PHE A 49 -3.13 -28.69 20.42
N GLU A 50 -4.14 -29.28 21.04
CA GLU A 50 -4.06 -30.62 21.64
C GLU A 50 -4.78 -31.63 20.74
N HIS A 51 -4.14 -32.79 20.49
CA HIS A 51 -4.75 -33.91 19.80
C HIS A 51 -4.26 -35.23 20.40
N ASN A 52 -5.20 -36.14 20.75
CA ASN A 52 -4.91 -37.44 21.36
C ASN A 52 -4.02 -37.36 22.62
N GLY A 53 -4.23 -36.33 23.48
CA GLY A 53 -3.47 -36.13 24.72
C GLY A 53 -2.06 -35.57 24.51
N GLN A 54 -1.70 -35.17 23.27
CA GLN A 54 -0.41 -34.55 22.95
C GLN A 54 -0.62 -33.13 22.47
N VAL A 55 0.26 -32.21 22.92
CA VAL A 55 0.27 -30.79 22.49
C VAL A 55 1.23 -30.60 21.33
N TYR A 56 0.75 -30.01 20.27
CA TYR A 56 1.49 -29.71 19.03
C TYR A 56 1.66 -28.22 18.82
N GLN A 57 2.75 -27.81 18.19
CA GLN A 57 2.94 -26.43 17.73
C GLN A 57 2.22 -26.22 16.39
N SER A 58 1.28 -25.31 16.32
CA SER A 58 0.48 -25.09 15.10
C SER A 58 1.31 -24.66 13.90
N LYS A 59 2.43 -23.95 14.12
CA LYS A 59 3.36 -23.55 13.05
C LYS A 59 3.89 -24.72 12.23
N ASP A 60 4.02 -25.90 12.82
CA ASP A 60 4.56 -27.11 12.15
C ASP A 60 3.55 -27.72 11.17
N PHE A 61 2.28 -27.29 11.28
CA PHE A 61 1.15 -27.75 10.47
C PHE A 61 0.53 -26.63 9.60
N ARG A 62 1.22 -25.50 9.50
CA ARG A 62 0.83 -24.36 8.66
C ARG A 62 1.99 -24.00 7.74
N GLY A 63 1.69 -23.51 6.54
CA GLY A 63 2.65 -22.80 5.73
C GLY A 63 3.07 -21.47 6.39
N GLU A 64 4.01 -20.77 5.76
CA GLU A 64 4.44 -19.46 6.22
C GLU A 64 3.26 -18.48 6.22
N SER A 65 3.20 -17.65 7.26
CA SER A 65 2.27 -16.54 7.32
C SER A 65 2.56 -15.54 6.20
N LYS A 66 1.51 -14.90 5.70
CA LYS A 66 1.62 -13.84 4.69
C LYS A 66 1.30 -12.50 5.33
N GLN A 67 2.19 -11.55 5.16
CA GLN A 67 1.92 -10.18 5.56
C GLN A 67 0.67 -9.67 4.86
N GLY A 68 -0.21 -9.03 5.61
CA GLY A 68 -1.39 -8.39 5.05
C GLY A 68 -1.02 -7.17 4.21
N PRO A 69 -1.91 -6.74 3.31
CA PRO A 69 -1.66 -5.60 2.44
C PRO A 69 -1.39 -4.32 3.24
N VAL A 70 -0.57 -3.47 2.64
CA VAL A 70 -0.12 -2.19 3.19
C VAL A 70 -0.63 -1.06 2.33
N VAL A 71 -1.33 -0.11 2.95
CA VAL A 71 -1.79 1.12 2.30
C VAL A 71 -1.12 2.33 2.94
N ALA A 72 -0.49 3.17 2.12
CA ALA A 72 0.05 4.46 2.50
C ALA A 72 -0.92 5.57 2.03
N ILE A 73 -1.34 6.46 2.93
CA ILE A 73 -2.28 7.54 2.61
C ILE A 73 -1.67 8.86 3.06
N PHE A 74 -1.59 9.81 2.15
CA PHE A 74 -0.98 11.11 2.40
C PHE A 74 -2.01 12.24 2.33
N GLY A 75 -1.89 13.19 3.26
CA GLY A 75 -2.43 14.53 3.07
C GLY A 75 -1.47 15.37 2.22
N ASP A 76 -1.79 16.64 2.03
CA ASP A 76 -1.00 17.58 1.24
C ASP A 76 0.42 17.71 1.80
N THR A 77 1.42 17.67 0.92
CA THR A 77 2.81 17.72 1.32
C THR A 77 3.73 18.10 0.15
N LYS A 78 4.78 18.80 0.43
CA LYS A 78 5.96 18.77 -0.43
C LYS A 78 6.90 17.64 -0.01
N PRO A 79 7.86 17.21 -0.86
CA PRO A 79 8.77 16.12 -0.55
C PRO A 79 9.42 16.23 0.83
N CYS A 80 9.32 15.16 1.62
CA CYS A 80 9.92 15.06 2.94
C CYS A 80 10.34 13.63 3.29
N SER A 81 11.21 13.48 4.30
CA SER A 81 11.76 12.17 4.69
C SER A 81 10.70 11.19 5.21
N ASN A 82 9.61 11.69 5.81
CA ASN A 82 8.56 10.84 6.37
C ASN A 82 7.75 10.11 5.30
N GLU A 83 7.68 10.64 4.06
CA GLU A 83 7.01 9.96 2.95
C GLU A 83 7.64 8.59 2.67
N ARG A 84 8.98 8.48 2.70
CA ARG A 84 9.69 7.21 2.49
C ARG A 84 9.39 6.19 3.58
N VAL A 85 9.24 6.65 4.82
CA VAL A 85 8.92 5.77 5.96
C VAL A 85 7.50 5.21 5.82
N ILE A 86 6.56 6.05 5.41
CA ILE A 86 5.14 5.69 5.27
C ILE A 86 4.93 4.76 4.08
N SER A 87 5.57 5.05 2.93
CA SER A 87 5.32 4.38 1.65
C SER A 87 6.15 3.12 1.41
N ARG A 88 7.18 2.83 2.24
CA ARG A 88 8.07 1.67 2.01
C ARG A 88 7.28 0.38 1.79
N ASP A 89 7.52 -0.27 0.63
CA ASP A 89 6.90 -1.53 0.23
C ASP A 89 5.36 -1.52 0.33
N ALA A 90 4.72 -0.36 0.13
CA ALA A 90 3.27 -0.28 0.15
C ALA A 90 2.66 -0.97 -1.09
N ASP A 91 1.58 -1.72 -0.88
CA ASP A 91 0.81 -2.32 -1.96
C ASP A 91 0.05 -1.23 -2.73
N VAL A 92 -0.52 -0.26 -2.00
CA VAL A 92 -1.17 0.92 -2.56
C VAL A 92 -0.72 2.17 -1.82
N MET A 93 -0.42 3.21 -2.57
CA MET A 93 -0.18 4.56 -2.05
C MET A 93 -1.23 5.51 -2.61
N VAL A 94 -1.86 6.31 -1.75
CA VAL A 94 -2.70 7.45 -2.13
C VAL A 94 -1.90 8.71 -1.82
N HIS A 95 -1.61 9.51 -2.84
CA HIS A 95 -0.75 10.68 -2.72
C HIS A 95 -1.26 11.84 -3.55
N GLU A 96 -1.03 13.06 -3.10
CA GLU A 96 -1.28 14.24 -3.90
C GLU A 96 -0.21 14.39 -5.01
N ALA A 97 -0.58 14.96 -6.13
CA ALA A 97 0.33 15.60 -7.09
C ALA A 97 -0.38 16.82 -7.65
N THR A 98 -0.40 17.88 -6.86
CA THR A 98 -1.13 19.11 -7.23
C THR A 98 -0.65 19.66 -8.56
N TYR A 99 0.62 19.47 -8.91
CA TYR A 99 1.23 19.90 -10.16
C TYR A 99 1.72 18.72 -10.98
N ILE A 100 1.21 18.59 -12.19
CA ILE A 100 1.49 17.44 -13.08
C ILE A 100 2.19 17.81 -14.40
N ASP A 101 2.42 19.09 -14.64
CA ASP A 101 3.10 19.59 -15.82
C ASP A 101 3.98 20.81 -15.46
N GLY A 102 5.17 20.90 -16.03
CA GLY A 102 6.16 22.01 -16.10
C GLY A 102 6.38 22.94 -14.90
N GLU A 103 5.53 22.90 -13.90
CA GLU A 103 5.42 23.91 -12.85
C GLU A 103 5.99 23.46 -11.48
N LYS A 104 7.03 22.67 -11.50
CA LYS A 104 7.69 22.14 -10.29
C LYS A 104 8.04 23.22 -9.25
N HIS A 105 8.40 24.42 -9.72
CA HIS A 105 8.69 25.56 -8.82
C HIS A 105 7.46 26.02 -8.03
N LEU A 106 6.25 25.90 -8.60
CA LEU A 106 5.01 26.22 -7.90
C LEU A 106 4.69 25.21 -6.82
N ALA A 107 4.91 23.92 -7.09
CA ALA A 107 4.77 22.86 -6.09
C ALA A 107 5.56 23.21 -4.83
N ASN A 108 6.83 23.53 -4.98
CA ASN A 108 7.68 23.92 -3.85
C ASN A 108 7.20 25.17 -3.11
N ASN A 109 6.76 26.21 -3.85
CA ASN A 109 6.31 27.47 -3.27
C ASN A 109 5.02 27.35 -2.45
N TYR A 110 4.12 26.48 -2.89
CA TYR A 110 2.82 26.25 -2.24
C TYR A 110 2.80 25.02 -1.32
N HIS A 111 3.97 24.41 -1.05
CA HIS A 111 4.13 23.23 -0.18
C HIS A 111 3.35 22.01 -0.66
N HIS A 112 3.32 21.79 -1.96
CA HIS A 112 2.74 20.62 -2.61
C HIS A 112 3.77 19.79 -3.36
N SER A 113 3.35 18.64 -3.86
CA SER A 113 4.16 17.75 -4.67
C SER A 113 3.96 17.98 -6.17
N HIS A 114 5.04 17.80 -6.91
CA HIS A 114 5.02 17.65 -8.36
C HIS A 114 5.02 16.17 -8.73
N ILE A 115 4.42 15.81 -9.86
CA ILE A 115 4.32 14.42 -10.32
C ILE A 115 5.66 13.69 -10.38
N GLU A 116 6.73 14.37 -10.79
CA GLU A 116 8.08 13.80 -10.83
C GLU A 116 8.60 13.42 -9.44
N ASP A 117 8.29 14.22 -8.42
CA ASP A 117 8.70 13.94 -7.04
C ASP A 117 7.95 12.71 -6.51
N VAL A 118 6.67 12.59 -6.86
CA VAL A 118 5.86 11.40 -6.53
C VAL A 118 6.40 10.15 -7.24
N PHE A 119 6.79 10.25 -8.52
CA PHE A 119 7.39 9.14 -9.26
C PHE A 119 8.74 8.71 -8.68
N ALA A 120 9.55 9.65 -8.24
CA ALA A 120 10.80 9.35 -7.54
C ALA A 120 10.52 8.60 -6.23
N LEU A 121 9.54 9.04 -5.44
CA LEU A 121 9.12 8.38 -4.20
C LEU A 121 8.62 6.94 -4.47
N ILE A 122 7.79 6.72 -5.49
CA ILE A 122 7.29 5.39 -5.86
C ILE A 122 8.45 4.41 -6.10
N LYS A 123 9.43 4.84 -6.88
CA LYS A 123 10.61 4.03 -7.21
C LYS A 123 11.48 3.76 -5.97
N GLU A 124 11.79 4.79 -5.20
CA GLU A 124 12.64 4.69 -4.01
C GLU A 124 12.01 3.83 -2.90
N ALA A 125 10.69 3.92 -2.74
CA ALA A 125 9.96 3.23 -1.68
C ALA A 125 9.41 1.86 -2.12
N ASN A 126 9.62 1.44 -3.37
CA ASN A 126 9.13 0.19 -3.94
C ASN A 126 7.61 0.05 -3.82
N VAL A 127 6.86 1.10 -4.14
CA VAL A 127 5.39 1.10 -4.09
C VAL A 127 4.84 0.35 -5.31
N LYS A 128 3.90 -0.57 -5.10
CA LYS A 128 3.36 -1.41 -6.18
C LYS A 128 2.36 -0.67 -7.07
N ARG A 129 1.53 0.19 -6.47
CA ARG A 129 0.53 0.99 -7.18
C ARG A 129 0.29 2.31 -6.48
N THR A 130 0.16 3.38 -7.25
CA THR A 130 -0.14 4.71 -6.70
C THR A 130 -1.43 5.27 -7.28
N LEU A 131 -2.27 5.80 -6.40
CA LEU A 131 -3.48 6.54 -6.71
C LEU A 131 -3.20 8.02 -6.46
N ILE A 132 -3.16 8.79 -7.52
CA ILE A 132 -2.83 10.21 -7.46
C ILE A 132 -4.11 11.03 -7.43
N THR A 133 -4.20 11.86 -6.43
CA THR A 133 -5.34 12.75 -6.16
C THR A 133 -4.90 14.21 -6.01
N HIS A 134 -5.82 15.10 -5.65
CA HIS A 134 -5.56 16.52 -5.36
C HIS A 134 -4.86 17.25 -6.51
N LEU A 135 -5.28 16.99 -7.76
CA LEU A 135 -4.80 17.74 -8.91
C LEU A 135 -5.27 19.18 -8.85
N SER A 136 -4.42 20.12 -9.28
CA SER A 136 -4.79 21.54 -9.33
C SER A 136 -6.00 21.77 -10.26
N ASN A 137 -6.92 22.62 -9.84
CA ASN A 137 -8.07 23.03 -10.64
C ASN A 137 -7.72 23.84 -11.91
N ARG A 138 -6.45 24.15 -12.12
CA ARG A 138 -5.94 24.73 -13.38
C ARG A 138 -5.97 23.77 -14.56
N TYR A 139 -5.92 22.45 -14.27
CA TYR A 139 -6.01 21.42 -15.29
C TYR A 139 -7.47 21.04 -15.50
N ASN A 140 -7.95 21.15 -16.73
CA ASN A 140 -9.25 20.62 -17.10
C ASN A 140 -9.16 19.10 -17.40
N THR A 141 -10.27 18.47 -17.73
CA THR A 141 -10.31 17.01 -17.96
C THR A 141 -9.49 16.60 -19.20
N GLU A 142 -9.50 17.44 -20.25
CA GLU A 142 -8.74 17.20 -21.48
C GLU A 142 -7.23 17.27 -21.19
N ASP A 143 -6.77 18.29 -20.47
CA ASP A 143 -5.37 18.47 -20.06
C ASP A 143 -4.88 17.26 -19.26
N ILE A 144 -5.66 16.80 -18.27
CA ILE A 144 -5.32 15.65 -17.44
C ILE A 144 -5.18 14.39 -18.29
N ASN A 145 -6.09 14.16 -19.25
CA ASN A 145 -6.04 13.00 -20.13
C ASN A 145 -4.82 13.05 -21.06
N GLU A 146 -4.50 14.20 -21.64
CA GLU A 146 -3.35 14.38 -22.52
C GLU A 146 -2.03 14.14 -21.77
N ILE A 147 -1.90 14.74 -20.58
CA ILE A 147 -0.74 14.54 -19.71
C ILE A 147 -0.63 13.04 -19.30
N TYR A 148 -1.74 12.41 -18.93
CA TYR A 148 -1.74 11.00 -18.58
C TYR A 148 -1.24 10.13 -19.74
N GLN A 149 -1.76 10.34 -20.95
CA GLN A 149 -1.33 9.59 -22.14
C GLN A 149 0.17 9.80 -22.44
N THR A 150 0.68 11.01 -22.24
CA THR A 150 2.10 11.32 -22.41
C THR A 150 2.95 10.58 -21.37
N LEU A 151 2.53 10.59 -20.11
CA LEU A 151 3.27 9.95 -19.03
C LEU A 151 3.35 8.42 -19.21
N ILE A 152 2.26 7.76 -19.59
CA ILE A 152 2.22 6.29 -19.72
C ILE A 152 2.98 5.76 -20.95
N GLN A 153 3.34 6.62 -21.91
CA GLN A 153 4.18 6.23 -23.04
C GLN A 153 5.66 6.03 -22.65
N ASN A 154 6.07 6.56 -21.53
CA ASN A 154 7.43 6.38 -21.03
C ASN A 154 7.52 5.07 -20.24
N GLU A 155 8.37 4.14 -20.70
CA GLU A 155 8.59 2.83 -20.08
C GLU A 155 9.08 2.90 -18.62
N ASP A 156 9.73 4.00 -18.26
CA ASP A 156 10.20 4.26 -16.90
C ASP A 156 9.11 4.77 -15.94
N THR A 157 7.91 5.04 -16.44
CA THR A 157 6.82 5.54 -15.61
C THR A 157 6.33 4.44 -14.64
N PRO A 158 6.26 4.74 -13.34
CA PRO A 158 5.77 3.77 -12.37
C PRO A 158 4.27 3.52 -12.53
N ASN A 159 3.77 2.46 -11.89
CA ASN A 159 2.35 2.12 -11.91
C ASN A 159 1.53 3.15 -11.11
N PHE A 160 0.75 3.97 -11.79
CA PHE A 160 -0.10 4.97 -11.19
C PHE A 160 -1.44 5.13 -11.92
N ASN A 161 -2.39 5.76 -11.25
CA ASN A 161 -3.64 6.26 -11.84
C ASN A 161 -3.98 7.63 -11.25
N PHE A 162 -4.46 8.57 -12.06
CA PHE A 162 -5.21 9.70 -11.55
C PHE A 162 -6.61 9.23 -11.12
N VAL A 163 -7.04 9.65 -9.93
CA VAL A 163 -8.30 9.21 -9.35
C VAL A 163 -9.21 10.39 -9.03
N LYS A 164 -10.51 10.11 -9.01
CA LYS A 164 -11.58 11.07 -8.69
C LYS A 164 -12.31 10.61 -7.43
N ASP A 165 -13.07 11.53 -6.85
CA ASP A 165 -13.97 11.22 -5.76
C ASP A 165 -14.90 10.06 -6.13
N PHE A 166 -15.09 9.14 -5.19
CA PHE A 166 -15.90 7.93 -5.30
C PHE A 166 -15.31 6.79 -6.15
N ASP A 167 -14.11 6.94 -6.71
CA ASP A 167 -13.40 5.80 -7.31
C ASP A 167 -13.10 4.74 -6.24
N SER A 168 -13.21 3.47 -6.62
CA SER A 168 -13.00 2.34 -5.72
C SER A 168 -11.95 1.39 -6.28
N PHE A 169 -11.00 1.01 -5.44
CA PHE A 169 -9.89 0.12 -5.81
C PHE A 169 -9.74 -1.02 -4.81
N LYS A 170 -9.40 -2.20 -5.33
CA LYS A 170 -9.01 -3.34 -4.48
C LYS A 170 -7.51 -3.31 -4.21
N VAL A 171 -7.15 -3.60 -2.99
CA VAL A 171 -5.77 -3.77 -2.51
C VAL A 171 -5.40 -5.26 -2.51
#